data_085cbc94b82f803edc717d270d01d12a
#
_entry.id   085cbc94b82f803edc717d270d01d12a
#
_cell.length_a   1.000
_cell.length_b   1.000
_cell.length_c   1.000
_cell.angle_alpha   90.00
_cell.angle_beta   90.00
_cell.angle_gamma   90.00
#
_symmetry.space_group_name_H-M   'P 1'
#
loop_
_entity.id
_entity.type
_entity.pdbx_description
1 polymer ?
#
loop_
_entity_poly.entity_id
_entity_poly.type
_entity_poly.pdbx_seq_one_letter_code
_entity_poly.pdbx_strand_id
1 'polypeptide(L)'
;MKHYSWSAINKLGTQLIGFIGNILIARLLSPEDYGLIAMLAIFMAIAMNFTESGFGDYLIRDPKSGKKDFAVIFMHNLVFGIGFYMILFFCAPLIASFYKQPELINITRILGLSIFFKAICLTEVTRMRKELL
;
A
#
# COMPACT_ATOMS: atom_id res chain seq x y z
N MET A 1 -8.84 3.37 30.40
CA MET A 1 -10.07 3.11 29.61
C MET A 1 -10.35 4.16 28.52
N LYS A 2 -9.98 5.43 28.67
CA LYS A 2 -10.25 6.48 27.65
C LYS A 2 -9.50 6.31 26.33
N HIS A 3 -8.35 5.67 26.32
CA HIS A 3 -7.53 5.48 25.09
C HIS A 3 -8.13 4.43 24.13
N TYR A 4 -8.79 3.42 24.64
CA TYR A 4 -9.43 2.39 23.80
C TYR A 4 -10.67 2.93 23.07
N SER A 5 -11.45 3.78 23.74
CA SER A 5 -12.64 4.39 23.14
C SER A 5 -12.26 5.36 22.01
N TRP A 6 -11.20 6.16 22.18
CA TRP A 6 -10.70 7.07 21.16
C TRP A 6 -10.17 6.32 19.93
N SER A 7 -9.43 5.24 20.15
CA SER A 7 -8.91 4.39 19.07
C SER A 7 -10.04 3.70 18.30
N ALA A 8 -11.09 3.23 18.99
CA ALA A 8 -12.27 2.63 18.37
C ALA A 8 -13.05 3.65 17.52
N ILE A 9 -13.27 4.86 18.03
CA ILE A 9 -13.96 5.93 17.29
C ILE A 9 -13.18 6.31 16.03
N ASN A 10 -11.85 6.45 16.15
CA ASN A 10 -10.99 6.79 15.03
C ASN A 10 -11.03 5.71 13.95
N LYS A 11 -11.00 4.44 14.36
CA LYS A 11 -11.05 3.28 13.45
C LYS A 11 -12.42 3.17 12.76
N LEU A 12 -13.51 3.35 13.51
CA LEU A 12 -14.87 3.38 12.95
C LEU A 12 -15.07 4.56 12.00
N GLY A 13 -14.60 5.75 12.35
CA GLY A 13 -14.68 6.93 11.49
C GLY A 13 -13.94 6.72 10.17
N THR A 14 -12.71 6.21 10.22
CA THR A 14 -11.92 5.90 9.01
C THR A 14 -12.61 4.83 8.16
N GLN A 15 -13.20 3.83 8.79
CA GLN A 15 -13.87 2.75 8.09
C GLN A 15 -15.19 3.20 7.44
N LEU A 16 -15.94 4.09 8.09
CA LEU A 16 -17.14 4.70 7.51
C LEU A 16 -16.81 5.59 6.31
N ILE A 17 -15.76 6.41 6.40
CA ILE A 17 -15.30 7.24 5.28
C ILE A 17 -14.88 6.35 4.10
N GLY A 18 -14.13 5.29 4.37
CA GLY A 18 -13.75 4.32 3.35
C GLY A 18 -14.94 3.61 2.72
N PHE A 19 -15.96 3.26 3.52
CA PHE A 19 -17.18 2.63 3.03
C PHE A 19 -18.00 3.55 2.13
N ILE A 20 -18.19 4.81 2.55
CA ILE A 20 -18.88 5.83 1.74
C ILE A 20 -18.09 6.09 0.44
N GLY A 21 -16.77 6.22 0.54
CA GLY A 21 -15.89 6.37 -0.62
C GLY A 21 -16.03 5.21 -1.62
N ASN A 22 -16.05 3.97 -1.13
CA ASN A 22 -16.25 2.80 -1.98
C ASN A 22 -17.62 2.76 -2.65
N ILE A 23 -18.68 3.19 -1.96
CA ILE A 23 -20.04 3.28 -2.57
C ILE A 23 -20.05 4.36 -3.66
N LEU A 24 -19.43 5.51 -3.43
CA LEU A 24 -19.33 6.58 -4.42
C LEU A 24 -18.55 6.13 -5.65
N ILE A 25 -17.42 5.48 -5.44
CA ILE A 25 -16.59 4.93 -6.51
C ILE A 25 -17.38 3.87 -7.30
N ALA A 26 -18.09 2.96 -6.60
CA ALA A 26 -18.89 1.93 -7.24
C ALA A 26 -20.07 2.49 -8.06
N ARG A 27 -20.56 3.68 -7.73
CA ARG A 27 -21.61 4.36 -8.51
C ARG A 27 -21.08 5.14 -9.71
N LEU A 28 -19.83 5.61 -9.62
CA LEU A 28 -19.20 6.44 -10.66
C LEU A 28 -18.48 5.59 -11.71
N LEU A 29 -17.96 4.44 -11.31
CA LEU A 29 -17.28 3.51 -12.21
C LEU A 29 -18.28 2.57 -12.89
N SER A 30 -18.03 2.25 -14.16
CA SER A 30 -18.73 1.17 -14.82
C SER A 30 -18.34 -0.19 -14.19
N PRO A 31 -19.20 -1.22 -14.28
CA PRO A 31 -18.87 -2.56 -13.82
C PRO A 31 -17.58 -3.11 -14.47
N GLU A 32 -17.29 -2.69 -15.69
CA GLU A 32 -16.09 -3.06 -16.45
C GLU A 32 -14.83 -2.46 -15.82
N ASP A 33 -14.85 -1.17 -15.48
CA ASP A 33 -13.73 -0.49 -14.80
C ASP A 33 -13.44 -1.08 -13.43
N TYR A 34 -14.51 -1.44 -12.70
CA TYR A 34 -14.37 -2.10 -11.39
C TYR A 34 -13.73 -3.49 -11.53
N GLY A 35 -14.07 -4.22 -12.60
CA GLY A 35 -13.46 -5.49 -12.95
C GLY A 35 -11.96 -5.35 -13.26
N LEU A 36 -11.56 -4.31 -13.97
CA LEU A 36 -10.15 -4.04 -14.27
C LEU A 36 -9.32 -3.81 -13.00
N ILE A 37 -9.84 -3.03 -12.07
CA ILE A 37 -9.19 -2.78 -10.77
C ILE A 37 -9.10 -4.08 -9.96
N ALA A 38 -10.15 -4.89 -9.95
CA ALA A 38 -10.18 -6.17 -9.25
C ALA A 38 -9.15 -7.16 -9.80
N MET A 39 -8.93 -7.19 -11.10
CA MET A 39 -7.90 -8.03 -11.73
C MET A 39 -6.49 -7.64 -11.28
N LEU A 40 -6.24 -6.35 -11.10
CA LEU A 40 -4.95 -5.85 -10.62
C LEU A 40 -4.77 -6.01 -9.10
N ALA A 41 -5.85 -6.16 -8.35
CA ALA A 41 -5.80 -6.24 -6.89
C ALA A 41 -4.91 -7.37 -6.38
N ILE A 42 -4.87 -8.51 -7.08
CA ILE A 42 -4.02 -9.65 -6.74
C ILE A 42 -2.54 -9.27 -6.87
N PHE A 43 -2.15 -8.64 -7.97
CA PHE A 43 -0.76 -8.21 -8.20
C PHE A 43 -0.35 -7.14 -7.19
N MET A 44 -1.27 -6.22 -6.89
CA MET A 44 -1.06 -5.18 -5.90
C MET A 44 -0.92 -5.74 -4.48
N ALA A 45 -1.74 -6.74 -4.11
CA ALA A 45 -1.66 -7.40 -2.82
C ALA A 45 -0.33 -8.13 -2.64
N ILE A 46 0.15 -8.83 -3.66
CA ILE A 46 1.46 -9.48 -3.64
C ILE A 46 2.56 -8.43 -3.45
N ALA A 47 2.57 -7.37 -4.26
CA ALA A 47 3.58 -6.32 -4.17
C ALA A 47 3.58 -5.62 -2.80
N MET A 48 2.40 -5.36 -2.24
CA MET A 48 2.28 -4.77 -0.89
C MET A 48 2.81 -5.70 0.20
N ASN A 49 2.46 -6.99 0.16
CA ASN A 49 2.96 -7.96 1.14
C ASN A 49 4.49 -8.05 1.14
N PHE A 50 5.13 -7.99 -0.02
CA PHE A 50 6.58 -7.96 -0.12
C PHE A 50 7.17 -6.64 0.40
N THR A 51 6.51 -5.52 0.15
CA THR A 51 6.96 -4.21 0.64
C THR A 51 6.79 -4.08 2.16
N GLU A 52 5.71 -4.64 2.70
CA GLU A 52 5.41 -4.60 4.13
C GLU A 52 6.13 -5.69 4.95
N SER A 53 6.94 -6.53 4.37
CA SER A 53 7.57 -7.79 4.85
C SER A 53 8.00 -7.87 6.33
N GLY A 54 7.19 -7.33 7.26
CA GLY A 54 7.35 -7.50 8.72
C GLY A 54 8.46 -6.69 9.38
N PHE A 55 9.27 -5.98 8.62
CA PHE A 55 10.38 -5.17 9.16
C PHE A 55 9.90 -4.02 10.05
N GLY A 56 8.71 -3.47 9.76
CA GLY A 56 8.09 -2.45 10.59
C GLY A 56 7.77 -2.97 11.99
N ASP A 57 7.20 -4.17 12.08
CA ASP A 57 6.87 -4.82 13.34
C ASP A 57 8.11 -5.24 14.13
N TYR A 58 9.18 -5.65 13.45
CA TYR A 58 10.47 -5.93 14.08
C TYR A 58 11.04 -4.69 14.78
N LEU A 59 11.03 -3.53 14.11
CA LEU A 59 11.50 -2.27 14.69
C LEU A 59 10.72 -1.84 15.94
N ILE A 60 9.43 -2.09 15.97
CA ILE A 60 8.58 -1.74 17.13
C ILE A 60 8.88 -2.67 18.30
N ARG A 61 9.15 -3.95 18.03
CA ARG A 61 9.41 -4.97 19.06
C ARG A 61 10.81 -4.91 19.66
N ASP A 62 11.79 -4.42 18.93
CA ASP A 62 13.18 -4.33 19.43
C ASP A 62 13.43 -2.99 20.14
N PRO A 63 13.59 -2.99 21.47
CA PRO A 63 13.86 -1.78 22.24
C PRO A 63 15.23 -1.14 21.92
N LYS A 64 16.15 -1.91 21.33
CA LYS A 64 17.51 -1.47 21.01
C LYS A 64 17.64 -0.85 19.62
N SER A 65 16.60 -0.94 18.78
CA SER A 65 16.63 -0.39 17.43
C SER A 65 16.78 1.14 17.47
N GLY A 66 17.85 1.62 16.85
CA GLY A 66 18.24 3.02 16.79
C GLY A 66 17.94 3.68 15.44
N LYS A 67 18.33 4.94 15.31
CA LYS A 67 18.19 5.71 14.04
C LYS A 67 18.82 5.01 12.83
N LYS A 68 19.88 4.22 13.05
CA LYS A 68 20.56 3.47 11.98
C LYS A 68 19.68 2.35 11.42
N ASP A 69 18.97 1.65 12.29
CA ASP A 69 18.09 0.54 11.88
C ASP A 69 16.89 1.03 11.08
N PHE A 70 16.34 2.20 11.45
CA PHE A 70 15.32 2.87 10.64
C PHE A 70 15.83 3.26 9.26
N ALA A 71 17.06 3.77 9.17
CA ALA A 71 17.67 4.12 7.88
C ALA A 71 17.85 2.89 6.98
N VAL A 72 18.29 1.77 7.55
CA VAL A 72 18.48 0.51 6.81
C VAL A 72 17.15 0.01 6.27
N ILE A 73 16.09 0.02 7.09
CA ILE A 73 14.76 -0.44 6.66
C ILE A 73 14.14 0.53 5.67
N PHE A 74 14.35 1.83 5.84
CA PHE A 74 13.92 2.81 4.84
C PHE A 74 14.56 2.54 3.47
N MET A 75 15.87 2.33 3.44
CA MET A 75 16.60 1.98 2.21
C MET A 75 16.09 0.67 1.62
N HIS A 76 15.84 -0.33 2.46
CA HIS A 76 15.26 -1.60 2.03
C HIS A 76 13.89 -1.40 1.37
N ASN A 77 12.96 -0.76 2.08
CA ASN A 77 11.62 -0.49 1.55
C ASN A 77 11.66 0.34 0.26
N LEU A 78 12.57 1.31 0.18
CA LEU A 78 12.73 2.15 -1.00
C LEU A 78 13.23 1.31 -2.20
N VAL A 79 14.25 0.48 -2.01
CA VAL A 79 14.81 -0.39 -3.06
C VAL A 79 13.76 -1.39 -3.53
N PHE A 80 13.05 -2.04 -2.60
CA PHE A 80 11.98 -2.98 -2.95
C PHE A 80 10.79 -2.28 -3.61
N GLY A 81 10.39 -1.11 -3.13
CA GLY A 81 9.32 -0.31 -3.74
C GLY A 81 9.64 0.09 -5.17
N ILE A 82 10.88 0.56 -5.43
CA ILE A 82 11.35 0.88 -6.78
C ILE A 82 11.42 -0.40 -7.64
N GLY A 83 11.97 -1.48 -7.09
CA GLY A 83 12.09 -2.76 -7.79
C GLY A 83 10.73 -3.30 -8.25
N PHE A 84 9.76 -3.34 -7.34
CA PHE A 84 8.38 -3.75 -7.67
C PHE A 84 7.70 -2.81 -8.65
N TYR A 85 7.89 -1.50 -8.51
CA TYR A 85 7.38 -0.54 -9.47
C TYR A 85 7.93 -0.79 -10.88
N MET A 86 9.24 -1.02 -10.99
CA MET A 86 9.88 -1.32 -12.28
C MET A 86 9.35 -2.63 -12.87
N ILE A 87 9.20 -3.67 -12.07
CA ILE A 87 8.63 -4.95 -12.51
C ILE A 87 7.20 -4.74 -13.03
N LEU A 88 6.35 -4.06 -12.26
CA LEU A 88 4.98 -3.77 -12.68
C LEU A 88 4.93 -2.89 -13.93
N PHE A 89 5.83 -1.92 -14.05
CA PHE A 89 5.91 -1.05 -15.21
C PHE A 89 6.23 -1.82 -16.50
N PHE A 90 7.20 -2.74 -16.45
CA PHE A 90 7.54 -3.59 -17.58
C PHE A 90 6.53 -4.69 -17.83
N CYS A 91 5.90 -5.22 -16.77
CA CYS A 91 4.85 -6.23 -16.89
C CYS A 91 3.48 -5.65 -17.30
N ALA A 92 3.27 -4.33 -17.18
CA ALA A 92 1.99 -3.70 -17.52
C ALA A 92 1.49 -4.05 -18.93
N PRO A 93 2.31 -4.00 -20.01
CA PRO A 93 1.86 -4.39 -21.33
C PRO A 93 1.57 -5.90 -21.45
N LEU A 94 2.28 -6.74 -20.70
CA LEU A 94 2.02 -8.18 -20.65
C LEU A 94 0.68 -8.48 -19.96
N ILE A 95 0.40 -7.81 -18.85
CA ILE A 95 -0.87 -7.92 -18.12
C ILE A 95 -2.02 -7.46 -19.02
N ALA A 96 -1.88 -6.32 -19.67
CA ALA A 96 -2.88 -5.78 -20.57
C ALA A 96 -3.15 -6.71 -21.77
N SER A 97 -2.12 -7.32 -22.34
CA SER A 97 -2.22 -8.29 -23.42
C SER A 97 -2.93 -9.58 -22.97
N PHE A 98 -2.60 -10.06 -21.76
CA PHE A 98 -3.22 -11.26 -21.19
C PHE A 98 -4.72 -11.09 -20.97
N TYR A 99 -5.12 -9.95 -20.43
CA TYR A 99 -6.53 -9.63 -20.20
C TYR A 99 -7.23 -9.01 -21.40
N LYS A 100 -6.50 -8.73 -22.50
CA LYS A 100 -7.01 -8.09 -23.73
C LYS A 100 -7.64 -6.71 -23.48
N GLN A 101 -7.13 -5.99 -22.50
CA GLN A 101 -7.61 -4.67 -22.08
C GLN A 101 -6.46 -3.67 -22.08
N PRO A 102 -6.33 -2.82 -23.11
CA PRO A 102 -5.22 -1.87 -23.22
C PRO A 102 -5.20 -0.79 -22.13
N GLU A 103 -6.36 -0.50 -21.53
CA GLU A 103 -6.50 0.48 -20.43
C GLU A 103 -5.75 0.05 -19.17
N LEU A 104 -5.55 -1.27 -18.97
CA LEU A 104 -4.78 -1.82 -17.85
C LEU A 104 -3.35 -1.31 -17.78
N ILE A 105 -2.74 -0.91 -18.90
CA ILE A 105 -1.37 -0.37 -18.91
C ILE A 105 -1.29 0.88 -18.05
N ASN A 106 -2.17 1.85 -18.29
CA ASN A 106 -2.18 3.11 -17.57
C ASN A 106 -2.59 2.92 -16.11
N ILE A 107 -3.60 2.09 -15.86
CA ILE A 107 -4.07 1.80 -14.51
C ILE A 107 -2.97 1.11 -13.70
N THR A 108 -2.29 0.11 -14.26
CA THR A 108 -1.17 -0.59 -13.59
C THR A 108 -0.03 0.36 -13.26
N ARG A 109 0.31 1.28 -14.15
CA ARG A 109 1.38 2.27 -13.91
C ARG A 109 1.02 3.24 -12.79
N ILE A 110 -0.22 3.74 -12.79
CA ILE A 110 -0.70 4.67 -11.74
C ILE A 110 -0.79 3.96 -10.38
N LEU A 111 -1.35 2.75 -10.35
CA LEU A 111 -1.44 1.96 -9.13
C LEU A 111 -0.05 1.54 -8.61
N GLY A 112 0.87 1.18 -9.51
CA GLY A 112 2.26 0.90 -9.15
C GLY A 112 2.95 2.08 -8.47
N LEU A 113 2.67 3.31 -8.93
CA LEU A 113 3.18 4.51 -8.29
C LEU A 113 2.69 4.66 -6.85
N SER A 114 1.48 4.22 -6.54
CA SER A 114 0.94 4.24 -5.18
C SER A 114 1.71 3.32 -4.22
N ILE A 115 2.25 2.20 -4.71
CA ILE A 115 3.10 1.29 -3.93
C ILE A 115 4.39 2.01 -3.53
N PHE A 116 5.00 2.74 -4.46
CA PHE A 116 6.20 3.52 -4.20
C PHE A 116 5.98 4.57 -3.09
N PHE A 117 4.88 5.32 -3.17
CA PHE A 117 4.53 6.28 -2.11
C PHE A 117 4.25 5.59 -0.78
N LYS A 118 3.57 4.45 -0.77
CA LYS A 118 3.33 3.66 0.45
C LYS A 118 4.63 3.15 1.08
N ALA A 119 5.59 2.71 0.28
CA ALA A 119 6.89 2.25 0.78
C ALA A 119 7.63 3.36 1.54
N ILE A 120 7.56 4.60 1.06
CA ILE A 120 8.12 5.77 1.75
C ILE A 120 7.35 6.07 3.04
N CYS A 121 6.01 6.14 2.96
CA CYS A 121 5.17 6.50 4.10
C CYS A 121 5.23 5.45 5.22
N LEU A 122 5.37 4.18 4.90
CA LEU A 122 5.38 3.09 5.88
C LEU A 122 6.48 3.27 6.92
N THR A 123 7.67 3.66 6.50
CA THR A 123 8.80 3.86 7.40
C THR A 123 8.59 5.04 8.33
N GLU A 124 8.05 6.15 7.82
CA GLU A 124 7.76 7.32 8.65
C GLU A 124 6.64 7.05 9.66
N VAL A 125 5.61 6.31 9.26
CA VAL A 125 4.53 5.89 10.17
C VAL A 125 5.07 4.96 11.27
N THR A 126 5.97 4.04 10.94
CA THR A 126 6.59 3.13 11.91
C THR A 126 7.45 3.91 12.90
N ARG A 127 8.21 4.89 12.41
CA ARG A 127 9.02 5.78 13.26
C ARG A 127 8.14 6.57 14.24
N MET A 128 7.07 7.20 13.76
CA MET A 128 6.14 7.94 14.62
C MET A 128 5.48 7.05 15.66
N ARG A 129 5.11 5.82 15.31
CA ARG A 129 4.55 4.85 16.26
C ARG A 129 5.53 4.51 17.39
N LYS A 130 6.82 4.38 17.07
CA LYS A 130 7.84 4.08 18.07
C LYS A 130 8.13 5.29 18.98
N GLU A 131 8.10 6.50 18.47
CA GLU A 131 8.31 7.72 19.26
C GLU A 131 7.13 8.02 20.21
N LEU A 132 5.95 7.45 19.93
CA LEU A 132 4.73 7.63 20.74
C LEU A 132 4.52 6.51 21.80
N LEU A 133 5.33 5.46 21.77
CA LEU A 133 5.30 4.35 22.74
C LEU A 133 6.39 4.54 23.81
#